data_6eeaa172158aaa6df22d27e1efb54ea6
#
_entry.id   6eeaa172158aaa6df22d27e1efb54ea6
#
_cell.length_a   1.000
_cell.length_b   1.000
_cell.length_c   1.000
_cell.angle_alpha   90.00
_cell.angle_beta   90.00
_cell.angle_gamma   90.00
#
_symmetry.space_group_name_H-M   'P 1'
#
loop_
_entity.id
_entity.type
_entity.pdbx_description
1 polymer ?
#
loop_
_entity_poly.entity_id
_entity_poly.type
_entity_poly.pdbx_seq_one_letter_code
_entity_poly.pdbx_strand_id
1 'polypeptide(L)'
;MSTIVKKQDSNFYKTALPLIISVFIIYLTIGMVIGVIPKFVSNDLKYSSFIVGIVVGVQFFSTLISRPYIGKRCDVHGVKSSHLQGIILMMITGAIYCLSAALYRQALLALMVLLLARIIHGIAESMILVSAVAWNIKLAGSQRSGKVMSWNGIAMYGGMALGAPLSIEMTKVYNMSIIFVLAIMVVLPIISLLSTIKLPAFKVDETKVRAPFLKIVRRMLRQGTGLGLATIGYGCIISFITLYFMEKNWGNASLAFAVFGICYILVRIFFDSLPDKYGGYIIVLISLIIETIGQAIIGFSPTRTFAIIGCGITGIGFSLIYPGLGVLVVNRTEPQIRGTALGLYAAFLDLALGITGPLGGLIAGRLSYQVNYLLLGSISCLLAMIIISYKRNS
;
A
#
# COMPACT_ATOMS: atom_id res chain seq x y z
N MET A 1 -20.36 26.16 20.76
CA MET A 1 -19.78 25.55 19.54
C MET A 1 -18.83 24.38 19.81
N SER A 2 -18.00 24.39 20.85
CA SER A 2 -17.04 23.31 21.19
C SER A 2 -17.64 21.96 21.60
N THR A 3 -18.77 21.97 22.30
CA THR A 3 -19.45 20.73 22.78
C THR A 3 -20.16 19.95 21.67
N ILE A 4 -20.73 20.63 20.69
CA ILE A 4 -21.41 19.99 19.53
C ILE A 4 -20.37 19.33 18.62
N VAL A 5 -19.23 20.00 18.38
CA VAL A 5 -18.12 19.46 17.59
C VAL A 5 -17.52 18.22 18.27
N LYS A 6 -17.27 18.26 19.58
CA LYS A 6 -16.78 17.08 20.34
C LYS A 6 -17.76 15.91 20.31
N LYS A 7 -19.07 16.14 20.39
CA LYS A 7 -20.10 15.08 20.33
C LYS A 7 -20.23 14.48 18.94
N GLN A 8 -20.07 15.29 17.88
CA GLN A 8 -20.04 14.81 16.49
C GLN A 8 -18.76 14.02 16.18
N ASP A 9 -17.60 14.40 16.71
CA ASP A 9 -16.35 13.65 16.53
C ASP A 9 -16.36 12.31 17.27
N SER A 10 -16.88 12.27 18.50
CA SER A 10 -17.04 11.02 19.26
C SER A 10 -17.91 9.98 18.53
N ASN A 11 -18.91 10.43 17.78
CA ASN A 11 -19.77 9.55 16.99
C ASN A 11 -19.06 9.02 15.72
N PHE A 12 -18.18 9.83 15.11
CA PHE A 12 -17.35 9.39 13.97
C PHE A 12 -16.44 8.22 14.35
N TYR A 13 -15.70 8.36 15.45
CA TYR A 13 -14.77 7.30 15.86
C TYR A 13 -15.50 6.00 16.23
N LYS A 14 -16.64 6.07 16.89
CA LYS A 14 -17.43 4.87 17.23
C LYS A 14 -17.90 4.11 15.98
N THR A 15 -18.25 4.80 14.92
CA THR A 15 -18.76 4.19 13.68
C THR A 15 -17.67 3.77 12.71
N ALA A 16 -16.59 4.56 12.60
CA ALA A 16 -15.52 4.33 11.64
C ALA A 16 -14.43 3.37 12.16
N LEU A 17 -14.20 3.36 13.48
CA LEU A 17 -13.09 2.62 14.11
C LEU A 17 -13.07 1.11 13.79
N PRO A 18 -14.18 0.37 13.79
CA PRO A 18 -14.15 -1.05 13.46
C PRO A 18 -13.61 -1.35 12.05
N LEU A 19 -13.98 -0.52 11.06
CA LEU A 19 -13.46 -0.67 9.70
C LEU A 19 -12.01 -0.20 9.56
N ILE A 20 -11.60 0.84 10.29
CA ILE A 20 -10.21 1.29 10.35
C ILE A 20 -9.32 0.20 10.96
N ILE A 21 -9.76 -0.44 12.07
CA ILE A 21 -9.08 -1.58 12.68
C ILE A 21 -9.02 -2.76 11.71
N SER A 22 -10.11 -3.06 11.00
CA SER A 22 -10.14 -4.11 9.99
C SER A 22 -9.09 -3.87 8.91
N VAL A 23 -9.03 -2.67 8.34
CA VAL A 23 -8.01 -2.30 7.35
C VAL A 23 -6.60 -2.41 7.93
N PHE A 24 -6.37 -1.91 9.15
CA PHE A 24 -5.06 -2.00 9.81
C PHE A 24 -4.61 -3.46 9.97
N ILE A 25 -5.47 -4.36 10.45
CA ILE A 25 -5.14 -5.78 10.65
C ILE A 25 -4.80 -6.45 9.31
N ILE A 26 -5.58 -6.18 8.27
CA ILE A 26 -5.32 -6.76 6.95
C ILE A 26 -4.00 -6.25 6.38
N TYR A 27 -3.72 -4.96 6.49
CA TYR A 27 -2.45 -4.41 6.02
C TYR A 27 -1.25 -4.80 6.91
N LEU A 28 -1.48 -5.12 8.19
CA LEU A 28 -0.47 -5.76 9.04
C LEU A 28 -0.08 -7.13 8.46
N THR A 29 -1.05 -7.96 8.04
CA THR A 29 -0.75 -9.26 7.41
C THR A 29 -0.05 -9.08 6.05
N ILE A 30 -0.43 -8.09 5.26
CA ILE A 30 0.27 -7.75 4.01
C ILE A 30 1.74 -7.39 4.30
N GLY A 31 1.98 -6.54 5.30
CA GLY A 31 3.33 -6.19 5.75
C GLY A 31 4.13 -7.40 6.20
N MET A 32 3.53 -8.34 6.92
CA MET A 32 4.19 -9.58 7.33
C MET A 32 4.67 -10.41 6.14
N VAL A 33 3.87 -10.52 5.10
CA VAL A 33 4.26 -11.20 3.84
C VAL A 33 5.43 -10.49 3.16
N ILE A 34 5.38 -9.16 3.06
CA ILE A 34 6.45 -8.34 2.48
C ILE A 34 7.77 -8.55 3.23
N GLY A 35 7.74 -8.72 4.55
CA GLY A 35 8.93 -8.93 5.36
C GLY A 35 9.64 -10.27 5.10
N VAL A 36 8.91 -11.34 4.79
CA VAL A 36 9.48 -12.71 4.74
C VAL A 36 9.56 -13.31 3.34
N ILE A 37 8.63 -12.98 2.43
CA ILE A 37 8.55 -13.61 1.10
C ILE A 37 9.78 -13.34 0.22
N PRO A 38 10.38 -12.14 0.15
CA PRO A 38 11.58 -11.93 -0.66
C PRO A 38 12.71 -12.88 -0.28
N LYS A 39 12.94 -13.08 1.03
CA LYS A 39 13.93 -14.01 1.55
C LYS A 39 13.58 -15.47 1.23
N PHE A 40 12.32 -15.86 1.40
CA PHE A 40 11.84 -17.21 1.08
C PHE A 40 12.09 -17.56 -0.39
N VAL A 41 11.72 -16.69 -1.32
CA VAL A 41 11.91 -16.92 -2.76
C VAL A 41 13.40 -16.96 -3.13
N SER A 42 14.22 -16.05 -2.58
CA SER A 42 15.65 -15.98 -2.90
C SER A 42 16.46 -17.08 -2.23
N ASN A 43 16.27 -17.31 -0.92
CA ASN A 43 17.13 -18.19 -0.15
C ASN A 43 16.66 -19.64 -0.08
N ASP A 44 15.35 -19.84 0.17
CA ASP A 44 14.81 -21.17 0.37
C ASP A 44 14.48 -21.83 -0.97
N LEU A 45 13.85 -21.09 -1.90
CA LEU A 45 13.52 -21.58 -3.24
C LEU A 45 14.65 -21.36 -4.27
N LYS A 46 15.70 -20.59 -3.95
CA LYS A 46 16.88 -20.34 -4.81
C LYS A 46 16.58 -19.63 -6.13
N TYR A 47 15.53 -18.84 -6.20
CA TYR A 47 15.20 -18.05 -7.40
C TYR A 47 15.90 -16.70 -7.41
N SER A 48 16.06 -16.15 -8.62
CA SER A 48 16.69 -14.84 -8.87
C SER A 48 15.85 -13.68 -8.34
N SER A 49 16.50 -12.51 -8.18
CA SER A 49 15.85 -11.25 -7.79
C SER A 49 14.71 -10.84 -8.75
N PHE A 50 14.80 -11.24 -10.03
CA PHE A 50 13.73 -11.03 -11.01
C PHE A 50 12.46 -11.79 -10.62
N ILE A 51 12.58 -13.06 -10.24
CA ILE A 51 11.43 -13.88 -9.78
C ILE A 51 10.87 -13.31 -8.46
N VAL A 52 11.75 -12.87 -7.53
CA VAL A 52 11.31 -12.15 -6.32
C VAL A 52 10.46 -10.95 -6.70
N GLY A 53 10.93 -10.15 -7.65
CA GLY A 53 10.19 -8.98 -8.15
C GLY A 53 8.83 -9.33 -8.75
N ILE A 54 8.76 -10.41 -9.55
CA ILE A 54 7.48 -10.93 -10.10
C ILE A 54 6.54 -11.31 -8.96
N VAL A 55 7.00 -12.10 -7.99
CA VAL A 55 6.19 -12.54 -6.84
C VAL A 55 5.63 -11.34 -6.06
N VAL A 56 6.43 -10.30 -5.84
CA VAL A 56 5.95 -9.08 -5.18
C VAL A 56 4.97 -8.31 -6.08
N GLY A 57 5.29 -8.11 -7.34
CA GLY A 57 4.51 -7.29 -8.28
C GLY A 57 3.14 -7.87 -8.65
N VAL A 58 3.04 -9.21 -8.78
CA VAL A 58 1.80 -9.90 -9.19
C VAL A 58 0.62 -9.56 -8.27
N GLN A 59 0.80 -9.42 -6.97
CA GLN A 59 -0.27 -9.01 -6.05
C GLN A 59 -0.85 -7.65 -6.46
N PHE A 60 0.01 -6.66 -6.69
CA PHE A 60 -0.45 -5.30 -7.02
C PHE A 60 -1.11 -5.23 -8.40
N PHE A 61 -0.64 -6.01 -9.38
CA PHE A 61 -1.34 -6.15 -10.66
C PHE A 61 -2.72 -6.80 -10.47
N SER A 62 -2.82 -7.83 -9.63
CA SER A 62 -4.10 -8.46 -9.32
C SER A 62 -5.04 -7.49 -8.61
N THR A 63 -4.55 -6.69 -7.66
CA THR A 63 -5.29 -5.62 -6.99
C THR A 63 -5.81 -4.60 -8.01
N LEU A 64 -4.95 -4.12 -8.92
CA LEU A 64 -5.29 -3.15 -9.95
C LEU A 64 -6.41 -3.67 -10.87
N ILE A 65 -6.24 -4.87 -11.42
CA ILE A 65 -7.18 -5.46 -12.38
C ILE A 65 -8.53 -5.75 -11.70
N SER A 66 -8.53 -6.18 -10.45
CA SER A 66 -9.76 -6.54 -9.73
C SER A 66 -10.57 -5.32 -9.27
N ARG A 67 -9.96 -4.12 -9.06
CA ARG A 67 -10.66 -2.93 -8.52
C ARG A 67 -11.96 -2.54 -9.24
N PRO A 68 -12.05 -2.49 -10.59
CA PRO A 68 -13.29 -2.14 -11.28
C PRO A 68 -14.40 -3.17 -11.02
N TYR A 69 -14.04 -4.46 -11.00
CA TYR A 69 -14.99 -5.56 -10.74
C TYR A 69 -15.50 -5.51 -9.31
N ILE A 70 -14.60 -5.23 -8.36
CA ILE A 70 -14.96 -5.11 -6.94
C ILE A 70 -15.83 -3.88 -6.68
N GLY A 71 -15.53 -2.76 -7.32
CA GLY A 71 -16.39 -1.57 -7.27
C GLY A 71 -17.84 -1.90 -7.70
N LYS A 72 -17.99 -2.57 -8.86
CA LYS A 72 -19.30 -3.05 -9.35
C LYS A 72 -19.94 -4.04 -8.37
N ARG A 73 -19.18 -4.95 -7.79
CA ARG A 73 -19.66 -5.91 -6.79
C ARG A 73 -20.19 -5.22 -5.54
N CYS A 74 -19.51 -4.18 -5.03
CA CYS A 74 -19.98 -3.38 -3.90
C CYS A 74 -21.31 -2.68 -4.22
N ASP A 75 -21.52 -2.26 -5.46
CA ASP A 75 -22.75 -1.63 -5.91
C ASP A 75 -23.91 -2.64 -6.07
N VAL A 76 -23.64 -3.88 -6.46
CA VAL A 76 -24.66 -4.93 -6.72
C VAL A 76 -24.97 -5.77 -5.47
N HIS A 77 -23.94 -6.20 -4.72
CA HIS A 77 -24.08 -7.12 -3.58
C HIS A 77 -23.95 -6.42 -2.22
N GLY A 78 -23.64 -5.11 -2.23
CA GLY A 78 -23.47 -4.29 -1.06
C GLY A 78 -22.04 -4.33 -0.49
N VAL A 79 -21.67 -3.24 0.16
CA VAL A 79 -20.31 -3.04 0.71
C VAL A 79 -19.97 -4.02 1.83
N LYS A 80 -20.94 -4.34 2.71
CA LYS A 80 -20.75 -5.30 3.82
C LYS A 80 -20.41 -6.69 3.31
N SER A 81 -21.22 -7.23 2.40
CA SER A 81 -21.00 -8.56 1.80
C SER A 81 -19.63 -8.66 1.15
N SER A 82 -19.26 -7.64 0.34
CA SER A 82 -17.95 -7.59 -0.32
C SER A 82 -16.79 -7.55 0.68
N HIS A 83 -16.93 -6.80 1.77
CA HIS A 83 -15.91 -6.70 2.81
C HIS A 83 -15.68 -8.02 3.54
N LEU A 84 -16.76 -8.65 4.01
CA LEU A 84 -16.67 -9.93 4.73
C LEU A 84 -16.12 -11.05 3.86
N GLN A 85 -16.52 -11.11 2.58
CA GLN A 85 -15.95 -12.08 1.63
C GLN A 85 -14.47 -11.82 1.36
N GLY A 86 -14.05 -10.54 1.28
CA GLY A 86 -12.64 -10.18 1.18
C GLY A 86 -11.82 -10.68 2.35
N ILE A 87 -12.34 -10.57 3.59
CA ILE A 87 -11.67 -11.08 4.79
C ILE A 87 -11.54 -12.62 4.74
N ILE A 88 -12.61 -13.33 4.36
CA ILE A 88 -12.57 -14.79 4.21
C ILE A 88 -11.54 -15.19 3.14
N LEU A 89 -11.53 -14.49 2.00
CA LEU A 89 -10.55 -14.74 0.94
C LEU A 89 -9.12 -14.49 1.41
N MET A 90 -8.90 -13.49 2.28
CA MET A 90 -7.59 -13.25 2.91
C MET A 90 -7.15 -14.42 3.81
N MET A 91 -8.07 -15.00 4.58
CA MET A 91 -7.78 -16.20 5.39
C MET A 91 -7.40 -17.40 4.53
N ILE A 92 -8.14 -17.61 3.44
CA ILE A 92 -7.82 -18.67 2.45
C ILE A 92 -6.44 -18.42 1.85
N THR A 93 -6.12 -17.18 1.51
CA THR A 93 -4.80 -16.79 1.01
C THR A 93 -3.69 -17.15 2.00
N GLY A 94 -3.90 -16.90 3.29
CA GLY A 94 -2.97 -17.30 4.34
C GLY A 94 -2.69 -18.82 4.34
N ALA A 95 -3.73 -19.63 4.20
CA ALA A 95 -3.59 -21.09 4.10
C ALA A 95 -2.79 -21.51 2.85
N ILE A 96 -3.02 -20.86 1.70
CA ILE A 96 -2.27 -21.13 0.46
C ILE A 96 -0.79 -20.72 0.61
N TYR A 97 -0.49 -19.63 1.32
CA TYR A 97 0.89 -19.29 1.65
C TYR A 97 1.58 -20.35 2.53
N CYS A 98 0.87 -20.88 3.54
CA CYS A 98 1.38 -21.97 4.37
C CYS A 98 1.66 -23.22 3.52
N LEU A 99 0.77 -23.54 2.59
CA LEU A 99 0.96 -24.66 1.66
C LEU A 99 2.21 -24.46 0.78
N SER A 100 2.40 -23.25 0.22
CA SER A 100 3.60 -22.92 -0.54
C SER A 100 4.87 -23.12 0.28
N ALA A 101 4.88 -22.63 1.53
CA ALA A 101 6.03 -22.78 2.42
C ALA A 101 6.28 -24.25 2.82
N ALA A 102 5.25 -25.07 2.98
CA ALA A 102 5.38 -26.50 3.25
C ALA A 102 5.99 -27.27 2.07
N LEU A 103 5.75 -26.80 0.85
CA LEU A 103 6.27 -27.37 -0.41
C LEU A 103 7.68 -26.90 -0.77
N TYR A 104 8.41 -26.21 0.12
CA TYR A 104 9.71 -25.56 -0.20
C TYR A 104 10.74 -26.48 -0.85
N ARG A 105 10.70 -27.80 -0.57
CA ARG A 105 11.59 -28.80 -1.21
C ARG A 105 11.30 -29.00 -2.70
N GLN A 106 10.10 -28.67 -3.15
CA GLN A 106 9.68 -28.72 -4.56
C GLN A 106 9.57 -27.28 -5.08
N ALA A 107 10.71 -26.65 -5.34
CA ALA A 107 10.82 -25.21 -5.56
C ALA A 107 9.86 -24.67 -6.63
N LEU A 108 9.68 -25.39 -7.75
CA LEU A 108 8.75 -24.96 -8.82
C LEU A 108 7.30 -25.01 -8.35
N LEU A 109 6.88 -26.09 -7.68
CA LEU A 109 5.52 -26.22 -7.17
C LEU A 109 5.24 -25.19 -6.08
N ALA A 110 6.19 -24.98 -5.15
CA ALA A 110 6.11 -23.93 -4.14
C ALA A 110 5.93 -22.54 -4.76
N LEU A 111 6.71 -22.22 -5.83
CA LEU A 111 6.59 -20.95 -6.55
C LEU A 111 5.22 -20.79 -7.23
N MET A 112 4.71 -21.84 -7.90
CA MET A 112 3.41 -21.81 -8.56
C MET A 112 2.27 -21.55 -7.53
N VAL A 113 2.29 -22.26 -6.41
CA VAL A 113 1.34 -22.07 -5.31
C VAL A 113 1.48 -20.67 -4.70
N LEU A 114 2.72 -20.16 -4.57
CA LEU A 114 2.98 -18.80 -4.09
C LEU A 114 2.41 -17.73 -5.02
N LEU A 115 2.60 -17.87 -6.33
CA LEU A 115 2.05 -16.94 -7.32
C LEU A 115 0.51 -16.96 -7.30
N LEU A 116 -0.11 -18.13 -7.18
CA LEU A 116 -1.55 -18.25 -6.99
C LEU A 116 -2.01 -17.51 -5.72
N ALA A 117 -1.31 -17.71 -4.59
CA ALA A 117 -1.60 -17.00 -3.36
C ALA A 117 -1.49 -15.47 -3.54
N ARG A 118 -0.48 -14.97 -4.26
CA ARG A 118 -0.31 -13.54 -4.56
C ARG A 118 -1.45 -12.97 -5.40
N ILE A 119 -1.95 -13.71 -6.39
CA ILE A 119 -3.10 -13.30 -7.20
C ILE A 119 -4.35 -13.18 -6.32
N ILE A 120 -4.64 -14.21 -5.54
CA ILE A 120 -5.82 -14.23 -4.64
C ILE A 120 -5.69 -13.13 -3.58
N HIS A 121 -4.48 -12.91 -3.05
CA HIS A 121 -4.17 -11.84 -2.09
C HIS A 121 -4.55 -10.46 -2.65
N GLY A 122 -4.15 -10.14 -3.89
CA GLY A 122 -4.49 -8.88 -4.53
C GLY A 122 -5.99 -8.69 -4.70
N ILE A 123 -6.73 -9.73 -5.05
CA ILE A 123 -8.21 -9.68 -5.13
C ILE A 123 -8.80 -9.42 -3.74
N ALA A 124 -8.35 -10.14 -2.71
CA ALA A 124 -8.81 -9.98 -1.33
C ALA A 124 -8.54 -8.56 -0.80
N GLU A 125 -7.33 -8.04 -1.03
CA GLU A 125 -6.93 -6.66 -0.70
C GLU A 125 -7.85 -5.64 -1.36
N SER A 126 -8.10 -5.78 -2.67
CA SER A 126 -9.01 -4.92 -3.42
C SER A 126 -10.44 -4.96 -2.85
N MET A 127 -10.95 -6.15 -2.52
CA MET A 127 -12.28 -6.31 -1.89
C MET A 127 -12.36 -5.56 -0.57
N ILE A 128 -11.39 -5.73 0.30
CA ILE A 128 -11.38 -5.13 1.64
C ILE A 128 -11.24 -3.61 1.53
N LEU A 129 -10.28 -3.10 0.76
CA LEU A 129 -10.01 -1.68 0.69
C LEU A 129 -11.17 -0.89 0.05
N VAL A 130 -11.64 -1.33 -1.12
CA VAL A 130 -12.73 -0.65 -1.85
C VAL A 130 -14.00 -0.66 -1.01
N SER A 131 -14.35 -1.81 -0.40
CA SER A 131 -15.55 -1.92 0.42
C SER A 131 -15.42 -1.14 1.73
N ALA A 132 -14.27 -1.17 2.42
CA ALA A 132 -14.05 -0.46 3.68
C ALA A 132 -14.20 1.06 3.50
N VAL A 133 -13.59 1.64 2.45
CA VAL A 133 -13.72 3.07 2.16
C VAL A 133 -15.17 3.43 1.86
N ALA A 134 -15.83 2.69 0.97
CA ALA A 134 -17.22 2.95 0.61
C ALA A 134 -18.18 2.78 1.80
N TRP A 135 -17.96 1.75 2.62
CA TRP A 135 -18.77 1.47 3.80
C TRP A 135 -18.58 2.53 4.89
N ASN A 136 -17.32 2.92 5.13
CA ASN A 136 -16.99 3.96 6.10
C ASN A 136 -17.58 5.32 5.71
N ILE A 137 -17.56 5.67 4.42
CA ILE A 137 -18.19 6.91 3.93
C ILE A 137 -19.72 6.86 4.13
N LYS A 138 -20.37 5.70 3.92
CA LYS A 138 -21.80 5.53 4.19
C LYS A 138 -22.13 5.65 5.68
N LEU A 139 -21.27 5.14 6.56
CA LEU A 139 -21.44 5.23 8.03
C LEU A 139 -21.19 6.64 8.57
N ALA A 140 -20.14 7.31 8.08
CA ALA A 140 -19.67 8.60 8.59
C ALA A 140 -20.38 9.81 7.94
N GLY A 141 -21.01 9.60 6.78
CA GLY A 141 -21.55 10.64 5.92
C GLY A 141 -20.53 11.18 4.90
N SER A 142 -21.02 11.54 3.72
CA SER A 142 -20.19 11.98 2.57
C SER A 142 -19.34 13.22 2.85
N GLN A 143 -19.81 14.11 3.75
CA GLN A 143 -19.04 15.29 4.17
C GLN A 143 -17.72 14.97 4.89
N ARG A 144 -17.57 13.74 5.42
CA ARG A 144 -16.37 13.27 6.13
C ARG A 144 -15.52 12.32 5.31
N SER A 145 -15.74 12.25 4.00
CA SER A 145 -14.99 11.35 3.11
C SER A 145 -13.47 11.58 3.17
N GLY A 146 -13.01 12.82 3.25
CA GLY A 146 -11.59 13.15 3.43
C GLY A 146 -11.01 12.56 4.70
N LYS A 147 -11.71 12.70 5.85
CA LYS A 147 -11.29 12.13 7.14
C LYS A 147 -11.26 10.59 7.08
N VAL A 148 -12.25 9.96 6.46
CA VAL A 148 -12.28 8.51 6.21
C VAL A 148 -11.05 8.05 5.40
N MET A 149 -10.72 8.76 4.32
CA MET A 149 -9.58 8.41 3.47
C MET A 149 -8.25 8.58 4.19
N SER A 150 -8.10 9.65 4.99
CA SER A 150 -6.90 9.86 5.80
C SER A 150 -6.69 8.73 6.81
N TRP A 151 -7.71 8.36 7.57
CA TRP A 151 -7.62 7.27 8.54
C TRP A 151 -7.40 5.90 7.91
N ASN A 152 -8.01 5.62 6.75
CA ASN A 152 -7.70 4.41 5.99
C ASN A 152 -6.24 4.38 5.55
N GLY A 153 -5.70 5.52 5.07
CA GLY A 153 -4.28 5.62 4.72
C GLY A 153 -3.35 5.35 5.90
N ILE A 154 -3.65 5.92 7.09
CA ILE A 154 -2.89 5.65 8.32
C ILE A 154 -2.96 4.16 8.69
N ALA A 155 -4.15 3.54 8.60
CA ALA A 155 -4.33 2.12 8.88
C ALA A 155 -3.54 1.22 7.91
N MET A 156 -3.59 1.53 6.61
CA MET A 156 -2.85 0.80 5.56
C MET A 156 -1.33 0.83 5.81
N TYR A 157 -0.77 2.03 5.80
CA TYR A 157 0.69 2.18 5.91
C TYR A 157 1.20 1.83 7.32
N GLY A 158 0.41 2.12 8.36
CA GLY A 158 0.71 1.73 9.73
C GLY A 158 0.74 0.21 9.90
N GLY A 159 -0.23 -0.49 9.32
CA GLY A 159 -0.26 -1.95 9.30
C GLY A 159 0.97 -2.53 8.61
N MET A 160 1.27 -2.08 7.39
CA MET A 160 2.45 -2.55 6.63
C MET A 160 3.77 -2.25 7.35
N ALA A 161 3.89 -1.05 7.92
CA ALA A 161 5.09 -0.60 8.61
C ALA A 161 5.41 -1.42 9.88
N LEU A 162 4.38 -1.93 10.56
CA LEU A 162 4.53 -2.82 11.71
C LEU A 162 4.65 -4.28 11.30
N GLY A 163 3.93 -4.70 10.28
CA GLY A 163 3.88 -6.10 9.86
C GLY A 163 5.22 -6.63 9.36
N ALA A 164 5.92 -5.87 8.53
CA ALA A 164 7.21 -6.30 7.98
C ALA A 164 8.30 -6.48 9.07
N PRO A 165 8.55 -5.51 9.97
CA PRO A 165 9.47 -5.75 11.08
C PRO A 165 9.05 -6.93 11.96
N LEU A 166 7.78 -7.03 12.28
CA LEU A 166 7.26 -8.09 13.15
C LEU A 166 7.56 -9.48 12.58
N SER A 167 7.27 -9.71 11.32
CA SER A 167 7.52 -11.01 10.67
C SER A 167 9.01 -11.33 10.56
N ILE A 168 9.85 -10.32 10.28
CA ILE A 168 11.31 -10.50 10.20
C ILE A 168 11.86 -10.87 11.58
N GLU A 169 11.44 -10.18 12.66
CA GLU A 169 11.90 -10.49 14.02
C GLU A 169 11.40 -11.88 14.47
N MET A 170 10.16 -12.24 14.16
CA MET A 170 9.62 -13.57 14.48
C MET A 170 10.46 -14.69 13.85
N THR A 171 10.87 -14.54 12.60
CA THR A 171 11.68 -15.56 11.92
C THR A 171 13.13 -15.58 12.33
N LYS A 172 13.71 -14.45 12.73
CA LYS A 172 15.14 -14.30 12.97
C LYS A 172 15.52 -14.34 14.44
N VAL A 173 14.82 -13.62 15.31
CA VAL A 173 15.11 -13.54 16.74
C VAL A 173 14.51 -14.72 17.49
N TYR A 174 13.25 -15.05 17.17
CA TYR A 174 12.55 -16.15 17.83
C TYR A 174 12.68 -17.49 17.09
N ASN A 175 13.46 -17.54 16.00
CA ASN A 175 13.69 -18.73 15.18
C ASN A 175 12.40 -19.47 14.78
N MET A 176 11.31 -18.70 14.60
CA MET A 176 10.02 -19.26 14.20
C MET A 176 10.05 -19.71 12.75
N SER A 177 9.43 -20.84 12.45
CA SER A 177 9.24 -21.30 11.09
C SER A 177 8.44 -20.27 10.29
N ILE A 178 8.81 -20.07 9.02
CA ILE A 178 8.05 -19.21 8.09
C ILE A 178 6.57 -19.62 8.00
N ILE A 179 6.28 -20.92 8.09
CA ILE A 179 4.89 -21.44 8.09
C ILE A 179 4.11 -20.86 9.26
N PHE A 180 4.72 -20.78 10.47
CA PHE A 180 4.07 -20.20 11.63
C PHE A 180 3.73 -18.73 11.42
N VAL A 181 4.67 -17.95 10.87
CA VAL A 181 4.46 -16.53 10.57
C VAL A 181 3.34 -16.35 9.54
N LEU A 182 3.32 -17.20 8.50
CA LEU A 182 2.27 -17.16 7.48
C LEU A 182 0.91 -17.65 8.02
N ALA A 183 0.88 -18.56 8.99
CA ALA A 183 -0.35 -19.00 9.65
C ALA A 183 -1.06 -17.87 10.42
N ILE A 184 -0.30 -16.86 10.89
CA ILE A 184 -0.88 -15.65 11.51
C ILE A 184 -1.81 -14.92 10.52
N MET A 185 -1.54 -14.99 9.21
CA MET A 185 -2.43 -14.43 8.18
C MET A 185 -3.79 -15.14 8.09
N VAL A 186 -3.90 -16.37 8.60
CA VAL A 186 -5.19 -17.06 8.72
C VAL A 186 -5.94 -16.57 9.96
N VAL A 187 -5.22 -16.33 11.06
CA VAL A 187 -5.80 -16.02 12.37
C VAL A 187 -6.15 -14.55 12.54
N LEU A 188 -5.25 -13.64 12.18
CA LEU A 188 -5.46 -12.19 12.38
C LEU A 188 -6.73 -11.65 11.68
N PRO A 189 -7.07 -12.05 10.45
CA PRO A 189 -8.30 -11.58 9.82
C PRO A 189 -9.57 -11.99 10.54
N ILE A 190 -9.55 -12.97 11.46
CA ILE A 190 -10.69 -13.30 12.33
C ILE A 190 -11.06 -12.10 13.20
N ILE A 191 -10.07 -11.37 13.72
CA ILE A 191 -10.30 -10.15 14.51
C ILE A 191 -10.98 -9.09 13.64
N SER A 192 -10.53 -8.94 12.40
CA SER A 192 -11.15 -8.05 11.40
C SER A 192 -12.61 -8.46 11.12
N LEU A 193 -12.89 -9.75 10.98
CA LEU A 193 -14.23 -10.30 10.80
C LEU A 193 -15.13 -9.97 11.99
N LEU A 194 -14.67 -10.28 13.20
CA LEU A 194 -15.41 -10.04 14.44
C LEU A 194 -15.71 -8.56 14.69
N SER A 195 -14.77 -7.65 14.32
CA SER A 195 -14.95 -6.21 14.47
C SER A 195 -16.03 -5.65 13.54
N THR A 196 -16.21 -6.25 12.35
CA THR A 196 -17.06 -5.69 11.29
C THR A 196 -18.39 -6.41 11.08
N ILE A 197 -18.52 -7.66 11.52
CA ILE A 197 -19.72 -8.49 11.26
C ILE A 197 -21.02 -7.88 11.79
N LYS A 198 -20.97 -7.17 12.93
CA LYS A 198 -22.13 -6.53 13.56
C LYS A 198 -22.49 -5.16 12.97
N LEU A 199 -21.65 -4.59 12.10
CA LEU A 199 -21.94 -3.29 11.48
C LEU A 199 -23.16 -3.37 10.55
N PRO A 200 -23.95 -2.28 10.42
CA PRO A 200 -25.15 -2.28 9.59
C PRO A 200 -24.82 -2.44 8.11
N ALA A 201 -25.64 -3.21 7.41
CA ALA A 201 -25.63 -3.28 5.97
C ALA A 201 -26.44 -2.10 5.40
N PHE A 202 -26.04 -1.59 4.24
CA PHE A 202 -26.80 -0.57 3.50
C PHE A 202 -27.47 -1.20 2.28
N LYS A 203 -28.70 -0.75 1.98
CA LYS A 203 -29.38 -1.12 0.74
C LYS A 203 -28.56 -0.66 -0.47
N VAL A 204 -28.60 -1.43 -1.51
CA VAL A 204 -27.94 -1.14 -2.77
C VAL A 204 -28.68 0.04 -3.43
N ASP A 205 -27.95 1.03 -3.91
CA ASP A 205 -28.50 2.19 -4.61
C ASP A 205 -28.37 1.96 -6.13
N GLU A 206 -29.48 1.64 -6.78
CA GLU A 206 -29.52 1.32 -8.21
C GLU A 206 -29.38 2.55 -9.12
N THR A 207 -29.44 3.77 -8.56
CA THR A 207 -29.53 5.04 -9.33
C THR A 207 -28.18 5.68 -9.65
N LYS A 208 -27.04 5.03 -9.36
CA LYS A 208 -25.73 5.63 -9.60
C LYS A 208 -25.41 5.86 -11.08
N VAL A 209 -25.29 7.12 -11.45
CA VAL A 209 -24.80 7.55 -12.76
C VAL A 209 -23.36 7.11 -12.96
N ARG A 210 -23.11 6.29 -13.97
CA ARG A 210 -21.76 5.84 -14.35
C ARG A 210 -21.10 6.93 -15.20
N ALA A 211 -20.06 7.55 -14.66
CA ALA A 211 -19.27 8.46 -15.46
C ALA A 211 -18.35 7.67 -16.43
N PRO A 212 -18.08 8.19 -17.64
CA PRO A 212 -17.24 7.55 -18.62
C PRO A 212 -15.79 7.46 -18.10
N PHE A 213 -15.35 6.24 -17.82
CA PHE A 213 -14.05 5.88 -17.22
C PHE A 213 -12.86 6.59 -17.88
N LEU A 214 -12.74 6.52 -19.21
CA LEU A 214 -11.64 7.11 -19.97
C LEU A 214 -11.54 8.64 -19.83
N LYS A 215 -12.70 9.33 -19.71
CA LYS A 215 -12.72 10.79 -19.53
C LYS A 215 -12.17 11.19 -18.15
N ILE A 216 -12.48 10.39 -17.12
CA ILE A 216 -11.97 10.62 -15.77
C ILE A 216 -10.46 10.36 -15.72
N VAL A 217 -10.00 9.22 -16.26
CA VAL A 217 -8.56 8.88 -16.32
C VAL A 217 -7.77 10.00 -17.01
N ARG A 218 -8.23 10.47 -18.18
CA ARG A 218 -7.53 11.52 -18.94
C ARG A 218 -7.39 12.84 -18.17
N ARG A 219 -8.38 13.20 -17.34
CA ARG A 219 -8.33 14.41 -16.50
C ARG A 219 -7.30 14.32 -15.36
N MET A 220 -6.99 13.12 -14.89
CA MET A 220 -6.07 12.91 -13.76
C MET A 220 -4.74 12.27 -14.13
N LEU A 221 -4.46 12.04 -15.42
CA LEU A 221 -3.23 11.39 -15.88
C LEU A 221 -1.98 12.00 -15.24
N ARG A 222 -1.91 13.31 -15.16
CA ARG A 222 -0.78 14.03 -14.57
C ARG A 222 -0.58 13.72 -13.09
N GLN A 223 -1.65 13.81 -12.30
CA GLN A 223 -1.61 13.53 -10.87
C GLN A 223 -1.38 12.04 -10.61
N GLY A 224 -2.04 11.19 -11.38
CA GLY A 224 -1.87 9.73 -11.30
C GLY A 224 -0.45 9.31 -11.68
N THR A 225 0.09 9.79 -12.81
CA THR A 225 1.48 9.48 -13.21
C THR A 225 2.49 10.02 -12.20
N GLY A 226 2.28 11.23 -11.67
CA GLY A 226 3.13 11.77 -10.61
C GLY A 226 3.11 10.90 -9.35
N LEU A 227 1.93 10.44 -8.91
CA LEU A 227 1.80 9.49 -7.81
C LEU A 227 2.50 8.16 -8.12
N GLY A 228 2.26 7.59 -9.31
CA GLY A 228 2.87 6.32 -9.71
C GLY A 228 4.39 6.40 -9.67
N LEU A 229 4.98 7.44 -10.27
CA LEU A 229 6.44 7.63 -10.26
C LEU A 229 7.01 7.81 -8.84
N ALA A 230 6.36 8.57 -7.98
CA ALA A 230 6.74 8.67 -6.57
C ALA A 230 6.64 7.31 -5.85
N THR A 231 5.61 6.53 -6.14
CA THR A 231 5.41 5.22 -5.51
C THR A 231 6.52 4.22 -5.84
N ILE A 232 7.26 4.40 -6.95
CA ILE A 232 8.36 3.51 -7.33
C ILE A 232 9.44 3.47 -6.25
N GLY A 233 9.80 4.62 -5.63
CA GLY A 233 10.78 4.67 -4.54
C GLY A 233 10.35 3.79 -3.34
N TYR A 234 9.10 3.91 -2.92
CA TYR A 234 8.52 3.02 -1.91
C TYR A 234 8.51 1.55 -2.38
N GLY A 235 8.16 1.30 -3.63
CA GLY A 235 8.18 -0.04 -4.24
C GLY A 235 9.54 -0.72 -4.18
N CYS A 236 10.63 0.04 -4.36
CA CYS A 236 12.00 -0.46 -4.19
C CYS A 236 12.27 -0.91 -2.74
N ILE A 237 11.79 -0.14 -1.74
CA ILE A 237 11.96 -0.52 -0.34
C ILE A 237 11.22 -1.83 -0.04
N ILE A 238 9.93 -1.94 -0.36
CA ILE A 238 9.14 -3.13 -0.03
C ILE A 238 9.58 -4.39 -0.77
N SER A 239 10.17 -4.24 -1.96
CA SER A 239 10.59 -5.38 -2.77
C SER A 239 12.01 -5.86 -2.47
N PHE A 240 12.92 -4.94 -2.15
CA PHE A 240 14.35 -5.25 -2.22
C PHE A 240 15.17 -4.87 -0.98
N ILE A 241 14.65 -4.10 -0.01
CA ILE A 241 15.46 -3.67 1.13
C ILE A 241 15.98 -4.86 1.96
N THR A 242 15.17 -5.92 2.09
CA THR A 242 15.57 -7.15 2.78
C THR A 242 16.75 -7.83 2.07
N LEU A 243 16.67 -7.94 0.75
CA LEU A 243 17.72 -8.57 -0.06
C LEU A 243 18.99 -7.70 -0.12
N TYR A 244 18.82 -6.38 -0.19
CA TYR A 244 19.94 -5.44 -0.14
C TYR A 244 20.72 -5.52 1.18
N PHE A 245 20.01 -5.60 2.32
CA PHE A 245 20.65 -5.79 3.62
C PHE A 245 21.38 -7.14 3.74
N MET A 246 20.81 -8.18 3.12
CA MET A 246 21.45 -9.51 3.06
C MET A 246 22.72 -9.49 2.21
N GLU A 247 22.68 -8.87 1.01
CA GLU A 247 23.85 -8.73 0.12
C GLU A 247 25.01 -8.01 0.83
N LYS A 248 24.70 -6.95 1.59
CA LYS A 248 25.69 -6.16 2.33
C LYS A 248 26.12 -6.78 3.68
N ASN A 249 25.54 -7.91 4.07
CA ASN A 249 25.76 -8.51 5.40
C ASN A 249 25.42 -7.56 6.57
N TRP A 250 24.43 -6.67 6.41
CA TRP A 250 24.01 -5.70 7.44
C TRP A 250 22.99 -6.25 8.44
N GLY A 251 22.75 -7.52 8.41
CA GLY A 251 21.76 -8.17 9.27
C GLY A 251 20.34 -8.08 8.70
N ASN A 252 19.33 -7.91 9.58
CA ASN A 252 17.95 -7.83 9.13
C ASN A 252 17.53 -6.40 8.78
N ALA A 253 16.53 -6.28 7.92
CA ALA A 253 15.98 -5.01 7.46
C ALA A 253 14.79 -4.51 8.32
N SER A 254 14.49 -5.13 9.47
CA SER A 254 13.33 -4.77 10.30
C SER A 254 13.32 -3.30 10.70
N LEU A 255 14.47 -2.77 11.13
CA LEU A 255 14.62 -1.35 11.47
C LEU A 255 14.40 -0.42 10.27
N ALA A 256 14.78 -0.82 9.07
CA ALA A 256 14.57 -0.01 7.88
C ALA A 256 13.07 0.17 7.59
N PHE A 257 12.28 -0.91 7.66
CA PHE A 257 10.83 -0.85 7.54
C PHE A 257 10.18 -0.07 8.69
N ALA A 258 10.62 -0.31 9.94
CA ALA A 258 10.10 0.38 11.11
C ALA A 258 10.32 1.89 11.03
N VAL A 259 11.54 2.33 10.71
CA VAL A 259 11.89 3.75 10.62
C VAL A 259 11.16 4.41 9.45
N PHE A 260 11.08 3.76 8.28
CA PHE A 260 10.24 4.25 7.19
C PHE A 260 8.80 4.49 7.65
N GLY A 261 8.18 3.47 8.26
CA GLY A 261 6.79 3.52 8.68
C GLY A 261 6.52 4.54 9.80
N ILE A 262 7.39 4.60 10.81
CA ILE A 262 7.28 5.59 11.89
C ILE A 262 7.37 7.01 11.33
N CYS A 263 8.36 7.30 10.50
CA CYS A 263 8.53 8.61 9.87
C CYS A 263 7.31 8.97 8.99
N TYR A 264 6.81 8.01 8.20
CA TYR A 264 5.61 8.19 7.38
C TYR A 264 4.39 8.56 8.24
N ILE A 265 4.16 7.82 9.34
CA ILE A 265 3.00 8.02 10.23
C ILE A 265 3.12 9.36 10.97
N LEU A 266 4.30 9.70 11.49
CA LEU A 266 4.51 10.96 12.20
C LEU A 266 4.21 12.17 11.31
N VAL A 267 4.71 12.16 10.07
CA VAL A 267 4.38 13.22 9.11
C VAL A 267 2.88 13.28 8.84
N ARG A 268 2.21 12.14 8.72
CA ARG A 268 0.77 12.06 8.50
C ARG A 268 -0.04 12.63 9.67
N ILE A 269 0.40 12.39 10.90
CA ILE A 269 -0.31 12.87 12.10
C ILE A 269 -0.12 14.38 12.28
N PHE A 270 1.10 14.88 12.09
CA PHE A 270 1.42 16.28 12.41
C PHE A 270 1.23 17.24 11.24
N PHE A 271 1.28 16.76 10.00
CA PHE A 271 1.35 17.59 8.80
C PHE A 271 0.30 17.28 7.73
N ASP A 272 -0.74 16.49 8.04
CA ASP A 272 -1.78 16.09 7.07
C ASP A 272 -2.56 17.28 6.49
N SER A 273 -2.68 18.39 7.23
CA SER A 273 -3.37 19.60 6.80
C SER A 273 -2.54 20.53 5.89
N LEU A 274 -1.24 20.27 5.74
CA LEU A 274 -0.36 21.13 4.91
C LEU A 274 -0.80 21.23 3.45
N PRO A 275 -1.23 20.16 2.76
CA PRO A 275 -1.71 20.26 1.38
C PRO A 275 -2.93 21.17 1.22
N ASP A 276 -3.82 21.18 2.21
CA ASP A 276 -5.00 22.06 2.21
C ASP A 276 -4.64 23.51 2.49
N LYS A 277 -3.67 23.75 3.39
CA LYS A 277 -3.28 25.09 3.83
C LYS A 277 -2.37 25.81 2.82
N TYR A 278 -1.37 25.11 2.26
CA TYR A 278 -0.33 25.70 1.41
C TYR A 278 -0.47 25.31 -0.07
N GLY A 279 -1.47 24.48 -0.37
CA GLY A 279 -1.72 23.95 -1.73
C GLY A 279 -0.96 22.66 -2.01
N GLY A 280 -1.69 21.68 -2.55
CA GLY A 280 -1.15 20.33 -2.83
C GLY A 280 0.07 20.32 -3.73
N TYR A 281 0.17 21.27 -4.68
CA TYR A 281 1.30 21.35 -5.61
C TYR A 281 2.65 21.59 -4.92
N ILE A 282 2.75 22.62 -4.07
CA ILE A 282 3.99 23.00 -3.39
C ILE A 282 4.44 21.90 -2.44
N ILE A 283 3.49 21.37 -1.66
CA ILE A 283 3.76 20.30 -0.69
C ILE A 283 4.27 19.05 -1.40
N VAL A 284 3.68 18.68 -2.54
CA VAL A 284 4.14 17.52 -3.31
C VAL A 284 5.56 17.72 -3.86
N LEU A 285 5.91 18.91 -4.36
CA LEU A 285 7.28 19.17 -4.84
C LEU A 285 8.30 19.04 -3.72
N ILE A 286 8.04 19.62 -2.54
CA ILE A 286 8.91 19.49 -1.36
C ILE A 286 9.03 18.02 -0.96
N SER A 287 7.92 17.31 -0.94
CA SER A 287 7.86 15.88 -0.61
C SER A 287 8.69 15.02 -1.57
N LEU A 288 8.61 15.28 -2.88
CA LEU A 288 9.40 14.58 -3.89
C LEU A 288 10.91 14.86 -3.78
N ILE A 289 11.30 16.09 -3.42
CA ILE A 289 12.71 16.42 -3.16
C ILE A 289 13.22 15.60 -1.96
N ILE A 290 12.45 15.57 -0.86
CA ILE A 290 12.82 14.80 0.34
C ILE A 290 12.92 13.31 0.02
N GLU A 291 11.96 12.77 -0.74
CA GLU A 291 11.97 11.37 -1.15
C GLU A 291 13.16 11.04 -2.06
N THR A 292 13.49 11.91 -3.03
CA THR A 292 14.67 11.77 -3.89
C THR A 292 15.96 11.69 -3.07
N ILE A 293 16.10 12.56 -2.07
CA ILE A 293 17.25 12.56 -1.16
C ILE A 293 17.29 11.23 -0.37
N GLY A 294 16.16 10.77 0.16
CA GLY A 294 16.05 9.51 0.88
C GLY A 294 16.50 8.32 0.03
N GLN A 295 16.01 8.23 -1.21
CA GLN A 295 16.38 7.17 -2.14
C GLN A 295 17.86 7.23 -2.54
N ALA A 296 18.40 8.41 -2.77
CA ALA A 296 19.82 8.60 -3.05
C ALA A 296 20.70 8.15 -1.86
N ILE A 297 20.30 8.48 -0.62
CA ILE A 297 21.03 8.04 0.57
C ILE A 297 21.01 6.52 0.68
N ILE A 298 19.89 5.83 0.38
CA ILE A 298 19.85 4.36 0.35
C ILE A 298 20.81 3.84 -0.73
N GLY A 299 20.78 4.39 -1.93
CA GLY A 299 21.61 3.96 -3.05
C GLY A 299 23.12 4.16 -2.84
N PHE A 300 23.52 5.25 -2.18
CA PHE A 300 24.92 5.53 -1.86
C PHE A 300 25.35 5.07 -0.45
N SER A 301 24.51 4.33 0.28
CA SER A 301 24.76 4.00 1.67
C SER A 301 26.05 3.17 1.85
N PRO A 302 27.04 3.67 2.63
CA PRO A 302 28.23 2.90 2.97
C PRO A 302 28.01 1.96 4.14
N THR A 303 27.00 2.23 4.97
CA THR A 303 26.69 1.45 6.18
C THR A 303 25.19 1.23 6.35
N ARG A 304 24.84 0.24 7.17
CA ARG A 304 23.47 -0.06 7.59
C ARG A 304 22.72 1.18 8.09
N THR A 305 23.37 2.00 8.91
CA THR A 305 22.76 3.19 9.53
C THR A 305 22.34 4.21 8.46
N PHE A 306 23.18 4.46 7.46
CA PHE A 306 22.83 5.36 6.35
C PHE A 306 21.63 4.84 5.55
N ALA A 307 21.57 3.54 5.28
CA ALA A 307 20.41 2.95 4.59
C ALA A 307 19.11 3.10 5.41
N ILE A 308 19.17 2.90 6.74
CA ILE A 308 18.00 3.11 7.63
C ILE A 308 17.57 4.58 7.64
N ILE A 309 18.52 5.52 7.73
CA ILE A 309 18.23 6.97 7.65
C ILE A 309 17.56 7.30 6.31
N GLY A 310 18.10 6.78 5.21
CA GLY A 310 17.52 6.96 3.88
C GLY A 310 16.07 6.45 3.79
N CYS A 311 15.77 5.29 4.39
CA CYS A 311 14.40 4.78 4.49
C CYS A 311 13.49 5.74 5.28
N GLY A 312 13.96 6.29 6.41
CA GLY A 312 13.20 7.27 7.18
C GLY A 312 12.90 8.55 6.39
N ILE A 313 13.91 9.11 5.71
CA ILE A 313 13.77 10.30 4.86
C ILE A 313 12.79 10.01 3.70
N THR A 314 12.89 8.83 3.08
CA THR A 314 11.91 8.41 2.06
C THR A 314 10.49 8.37 2.64
N GLY A 315 10.32 7.84 3.87
CA GLY A 315 9.02 7.82 4.55
C GLY A 315 8.45 9.21 4.80
N ILE A 316 9.29 10.17 5.20
CA ILE A 316 8.91 11.60 5.35
C ILE A 316 8.42 12.15 4.01
N GLY A 317 9.20 11.98 2.95
CA GLY A 317 8.87 12.50 1.61
C GLY A 317 7.59 11.87 1.05
N PHE A 318 7.50 10.55 1.03
CA PHE A 318 6.37 9.84 0.44
C PHE A 318 5.03 10.11 1.14
N SER A 319 5.05 10.45 2.43
CA SER A 319 3.83 10.57 3.27
C SER A 319 2.79 11.55 2.73
N LEU A 320 3.20 12.74 2.26
CA LEU A 320 2.26 13.79 1.83
C LEU A 320 1.98 13.81 0.31
N ILE A 321 2.62 12.95 -0.48
CA ILE A 321 2.42 12.92 -1.93
C ILE A 321 1.01 12.47 -2.29
N TYR A 322 0.54 11.37 -1.69
CA TYR A 322 -0.80 10.86 -1.94
C TYR A 322 -1.91 11.88 -1.61
N PRO A 323 -1.97 12.49 -0.41
CA PRO A 323 -2.99 13.51 -0.14
C PRO A 323 -2.78 14.80 -0.93
N GLY A 324 -1.55 15.24 -1.14
CA GLY A 324 -1.26 16.46 -1.88
C GLY A 324 -1.74 16.41 -3.34
N LEU A 325 -1.45 15.31 -4.04
CA LEU A 325 -1.99 15.09 -5.39
C LEU A 325 -3.49 14.79 -5.37
N GLY A 326 -3.98 14.12 -4.32
CA GLY A 326 -5.40 13.83 -4.12
C GLY A 326 -6.26 15.10 -4.02
N VAL A 327 -5.80 16.12 -3.32
CA VAL A 327 -6.44 17.46 -3.28
C VAL A 327 -6.56 18.04 -4.68
N LEU A 328 -5.51 17.94 -5.51
CA LEU A 328 -5.54 18.42 -6.89
C LEU A 328 -6.51 17.62 -7.77
N VAL A 329 -6.66 16.32 -7.54
CA VAL A 329 -7.67 15.47 -8.21
C VAL A 329 -9.07 15.89 -7.82
N VAL A 330 -9.35 16.05 -6.53
CA VAL A 330 -10.67 16.43 -6.00
C VAL A 330 -11.11 17.79 -6.53
N ASN A 331 -10.20 18.77 -6.56
CA ASN A 331 -10.49 20.13 -7.04
C ASN A 331 -10.79 20.20 -8.55
N ARG A 332 -10.35 19.21 -9.32
CA ARG A 332 -10.62 19.11 -10.78
C ARG A 332 -11.77 18.17 -11.14
N THR A 333 -12.43 17.60 -10.14
CA THR A 333 -13.44 16.56 -10.35
C THR A 333 -14.77 17.00 -9.76
N GLU A 334 -15.84 16.80 -10.52
CA GLU A 334 -17.23 17.08 -10.10
C GLU A 334 -17.58 16.26 -8.84
N PRO A 335 -18.33 16.84 -7.88
CA PRO A 335 -18.64 16.19 -6.61
C PRO A 335 -19.21 14.76 -6.73
N GLN A 336 -20.04 14.52 -7.76
CA GLN A 336 -20.75 13.26 -7.99
C GLN A 336 -19.82 12.09 -8.35
N ILE A 337 -18.66 12.40 -8.96
CA ILE A 337 -17.71 11.38 -9.46
C ILE A 337 -16.37 11.37 -8.72
N ARG A 338 -16.23 12.16 -7.63
CA ARG A 338 -14.99 12.23 -6.82
C ARG A 338 -14.55 10.87 -6.29
N GLY A 339 -15.49 10.05 -5.84
CA GLY A 339 -15.17 8.70 -5.34
C GLY A 339 -14.54 7.82 -6.43
N THR A 340 -15.13 7.83 -7.64
CA THR A 340 -14.57 7.09 -8.79
C THR A 340 -13.19 7.64 -9.18
N ALA A 341 -13.04 8.96 -9.19
CA ALA A 341 -11.78 9.61 -9.52
C ALA A 341 -10.67 9.23 -8.54
N LEU A 342 -10.93 9.24 -7.23
CA LEU A 342 -9.95 8.85 -6.21
C LEU A 342 -9.63 7.36 -6.25
N GLY A 343 -10.60 6.50 -6.58
CA GLY A 343 -10.35 5.07 -6.81
C GLY A 343 -9.42 4.83 -8.00
N LEU A 344 -9.65 5.54 -9.11
CA LEU A 344 -8.77 5.49 -10.29
C LEU A 344 -7.39 6.10 -10.03
N TYR A 345 -7.33 7.16 -9.24
CA TYR A 345 -6.08 7.77 -8.81
C TYR A 345 -5.23 6.77 -7.98
N ALA A 346 -5.86 6.02 -7.08
CA ALA A 346 -5.18 4.97 -6.32
C ALA A 346 -4.69 3.81 -7.23
N ALA A 347 -5.31 3.56 -8.36
CA ALA A 347 -4.87 2.54 -9.31
C ALA A 347 -3.46 2.81 -9.90
N PHE A 348 -3.04 4.08 -10.01
CA PHE A 348 -1.68 4.42 -10.42
C PHE A 348 -0.62 3.99 -9.39
N LEU A 349 -0.97 3.97 -8.10
CA LEU A 349 -0.11 3.45 -7.04
C LEU A 349 0.08 1.94 -7.22
N ASP A 350 -1.01 1.18 -7.40
CA ASP A 350 -0.94 -0.27 -7.61
C ASP A 350 -0.16 -0.62 -8.88
N LEU A 351 -0.37 0.12 -9.97
CA LEU A 351 0.38 -0.05 -11.22
C LEU A 351 1.88 0.14 -11.00
N ALA A 352 2.26 1.19 -10.28
CA ALA A 352 3.66 1.47 -9.98
C ALA A 352 4.30 0.36 -9.13
N LEU A 353 3.63 -0.10 -8.07
CA LEU A 353 4.10 -1.19 -7.24
C LEU A 353 4.20 -2.50 -8.02
N GLY A 354 3.24 -2.77 -8.91
CA GLY A 354 3.25 -3.93 -9.79
C GLY A 354 4.46 -3.96 -10.73
N ILE A 355 4.79 -2.81 -11.32
CA ILE A 355 5.92 -2.67 -12.26
C ILE A 355 7.27 -2.64 -11.54
N THR A 356 7.35 -2.01 -10.37
CA THR A 356 8.61 -1.84 -9.63
C THR A 356 9.26 -3.16 -9.27
N GLY A 357 8.47 -4.16 -8.87
CA GLY A 357 8.99 -5.49 -8.54
C GLY A 357 9.78 -6.11 -9.69
N PRO A 358 9.17 -6.42 -10.85
CA PRO A 358 9.86 -7.03 -11.98
C PRO A 358 11.01 -6.17 -12.53
N LEU A 359 10.81 -4.85 -12.72
CA LEU A 359 11.87 -3.96 -13.22
C LEU A 359 13.06 -3.88 -12.26
N GLY A 360 12.79 -3.69 -10.97
CA GLY A 360 13.84 -3.63 -9.96
C GLY A 360 14.56 -4.96 -9.82
N GLY A 361 13.85 -6.09 -9.97
CA GLY A 361 14.46 -7.42 -9.98
C GLY A 361 15.40 -7.64 -11.17
N LEU A 362 15.06 -7.12 -12.35
CA LEU A 362 15.94 -7.13 -13.54
C LEU A 362 17.20 -6.29 -13.32
N ILE A 363 17.05 -5.08 -12.77
CA ILE A 363 18.17 -4.18 -12.50
C ILE A 363 19.08 -4.77 -11.42
N ALA A 364 18.51 -5.26 -10.31
CA ALA A 364 19.28 -5.87 -9.23
C ALA A 364 20.04 -7.13 -9.70
N GLY A 365 19.43 -7.95 -10.55
CA GLY A 365 20.05 -9.17 -11.07
C GLY A 365 21.17 -8.92 -12.08
N ARG A 366 21.19 -7.77 -12.76
CA ARG A 366 22.21 -7.42 -13.76
C ARG A 366 23.27 -6.45 -13.22
N LEU A 367 22.90 -5.58 -12.31
CA LEU A 367 23.75 -4.50 -11.81
C LEU A 367 23.93 -4.65 -10.28
N SER A 368 23.05 -4.08 -9.48
CA SER A 368 23.03 -4.21 -8.01
C SER A 368 21.74 -3.66 -7.41
N TYR A 369 21.46 -3.97 -6.13
CA TYR A 369 20.35 -3.34 -5.40
C TYR A 369 20.56 -1.84 -5.18
N GLN A 370 21.81 -1.36 -5.06
CA GLN A 370 22.13 0.07 -4.96
C GLN A 370 21.60 0.84 -6.15
N VAL A 371 21.84 0.31 -7.36
CA VAL A 371 21.38 0.90 -8.61
C VAL A 371 19.86 1.00 -8.69
N ASN A 372 19.12 0.08 -8.10
CA ASN A 372 17.66 0.19 -8.00
C ASN A 372 17.21 1.48 -7.31
N TYR A 373 17.80 1.81 -6.17
CA TYR A 373 17.44 3.02 -5.42
C TYR A 373 17.83 4.30 -6.16
N LEU A 374 18.93 4.27 -6.91
CA LEU A 374 19.38 5.42 -7.71
C LEU A 374 18.56 5.57 -8.99
N LEU A 375 18.44 4.53 -9.81
CA LEU A 375 17.74 4.61 -11.10
C LEU A 375 16.24 4.60 -10.95
N LEU A 376 15.67 3.61 -10.25
CA LEU A 376 14.21 3.56 -10.10
C LEU A 376 13.73 4.52 -9.02
N GLY A 377 14.32 4.51 -7.83
CA GLY A 377 13.87 5.36 -6.74
C GLY A 377 14.07 6.85 -7.00
N SER A 378 15.34 7.30 -7.14
CA SER A 378 15.65 8.74 -7.26
C SER A 378 15.19 9.33 -8.60
N ILE A 379 15.47 8.66 -9.72
CA ILE A 379 15.12 9.22 -11.05
C ILE A 379 13.62 9.28 -11.24
N SER A 380 12.84 8.28 -10.76
CA SER A 380 11.39 8.34 -10.87
C SER A 380 10.79 9.52 -10.10
N CYS A 381 11.31 9.84 -8.91
CA CYS A 381 10.90 11.03 -8.15
C CYS A 381 11.24 12.33 -8.89
N LEU A 382 12.42 12.41 -9.52
CA LEU A 382 12.80 13.56 -10.38
C LEU A 382 11.87 13.70 -11.58
N LEU A 383 11.54 12.59 -12.25
CA LEU A 383 10.57 12.59 -13.36
C LEU A 383 9.16 13.00 -12.87
N ALA A 384 8.75 12.56 -11.67
CA ALA A 384 7.49 12.99 -11.06
C ALA A 384 7.48 14.52 -10.85
N MET A 385 8.58 15.10 -10.37
CA MET A 385 8.72 16.56 -10.22
C MET A 385 8.56 17.28 -11.56
N ILE A 386 9.23 16.81 -12.61
CA ILE A 386 9.11 17.38 -13.96
C ILE A 386 7.66 17.34 -14.46
N ILE A 387 7.01 16.18 -14.38
CA ILE A 387 5.63 16.00 -14.85
C ILE A 387 4.66 16.88 -14.07
N ILE A 388 4.83 17.01 -12.76
CA ILE A 388 3.96 17.82 -11.90
C ILE A 388 4.25 19.31 -12.13
N SER A 389 5.50 19.71 -12.36
CA SER A 389 5.88 21.10 -12.59
C SER A 389 5.51 21.60 -14.00
N TYR A 390 5.36 20.71 -14.95
CA TYR A 390 5.04 21.10 -16.32
C TYR A 390 3.67 21.81 -16.37
N LYS A 391 3.69 23.13 -16.44
CA LYS A 391 2.50 23.95 -16.67
C LYS A 391 2.02 23.73 -18.10
N ARG A 392 1.00 22.94 -18.30
CA ARG A 392 0.23 23.00 -19.54
C ARG A 392 -0.58 24.29 -19.46
N ASN A 393 -0.19 25.31 -20.22
CA ASN A 393 -1.05 26.46 -20.47
C ASN A 393 -2.34 25.93 -21.11
N SER A 394 -3.42 25.95 -20.35
CA SER A 394 -4.79 25.73 -20.81
C SER A 394 -5.71 26.42 -19.86
#